data_bd480beafa6fdff87d434945777683c6
#
_entry.id   bd480beafa6fdff87d434945777683c6
#
_cell.length_a   1.000
_cell.length_b   1.000
_cell.length_c   1.000
_cell.angle_alpha   90.00
_cell.angle_beta   90.00
_cell.angle_gamma   90.00
#
_symmetry.space_group_name_H-M   'P 1'
#
loop_
_entity.id
_entity.type
_entity.pdbx_description
1 polymer ?
#
loop_
_entity_poly.entity_id
_entity_poly.type
_entity_poly.pdbx_seq_one_letter_code
_entity_poly.pdbx_strand_id
1 'polypeptide(L)'
;MPRIIRNTLLNYISTDFIIEQKTNPARIYELNSKPIRKGEIVYLCEREIRAKDNFALQFAIEKSKELNLSLKIIHPKIKYDYRQKQRFIDNQVEQTKTQFSNIGLDFEIIENTPVEIIKNTKPAILIIDFNPILKRDYLKNADFKICEIDGHNIIPAKFVSKKQEYSAATLRIKIYHNIYPFLTEFMNLTSDKVEADYVLDDFIKNKLQYYSENKNNPSVNVISSLSKYLNLGFISSQRIALEVIQSGVKDINKETFLEELIIRKELSDNFCLYSKSFKNFSSIPNWAKMSLENHKYDIRPYIYSIEILESAKTHDKLWNATQTQLVKEGIIHGYLRMYWAKKILEWMSTPDEALKAAIYLNDKYAYDAPSANGYVGILWAIGGLHDRAFADYPVTGKIRRMTYDSMKRKYDLFSYIKKY
;
A
#
# COMPACT_ATOMS: atom_id res chain seq x y z
N MET A 1 38.87 8.20 4.66
CA MET A 1 37.87 8.81 3.76
C MET A 1 36.77 9.42 4.62
N PRO A 2 36.44 10.68 4.49
CA PRO A 2 35.35 11.28 5.27
C PRO A 2 34.04 10.60 4.89
N ARG A 3 33.27 10.14 5.88
CA ARG A 3 31.92 9.63 5.72
C ARG A 3 31.10 10.75 5.05
N ILE A 4 30.69 10.55 3.81
CA ILE A 4 29.65 11.36 3.17
C ILE A 4 28.46 11.28 4.14
N ILE A 5 28.12 12.39 4.77
CA ILE A 5 26.89 12.54 5.55
C ILE A 5 25.77 12.26 4.53
N ARG A 6 25.18 11.08 4.58
CA ARG A 6 24.03 10.75 3.73
C ARG A 6 22.92 11.69 4.18
N ASN A 7 22.44 12.54 3.28
CA ASN A 7 21.22 13.29 3.49
C ASN A 7 20.12 12.27 3.84
N THR A 8 19.65 12.29 5.07
CA THR A 8 18.60 11.43 5.58
C THR A 8 17.29 12.20 5.60
N LEU A 9 16.16 11.52 5.63
CA LEU A 9 14.83 12.14 5.65
C LEU A 9 14.67 13.04 6.89
N LEU A 10 15.17 12.60 8.05
CA LEU A 10 15.07 13.35 9.31
C LEU A 10 15.74 14.70 9.26
N ASN A 11 16.73 14.92 8.38
CA ASN A 11 17.36 16.24 8.19
C ASN A 11 16.43 17.28 7.53
N TYR A 12 15.30 16.85 6.96
CA TYR A 12 14.33 17.71 6.27
C TYR A 12 13.01 17.88 7.03
N ILE A 13 12.92 17.36 8.26
CA ILE A 13 11.71 17.32 9.07
C ILE A 13 11.95 18.09 10.37
N SER A 14 11.00 18.95 10.77
CA SER A 14 10.90 19.48 12.12
C SER A 14 10.23 18.43 13.02
N THR A 15 10.53 18.43 14.32
CA THR A 15 9.81 17.66 15.34
C THR A 15 8.63 18.45 15.92
N ASP A 16 8.55 19.75 15.64
CA ASP A 16 7.45 20.61 16.05
C ASP A 16 6.40 20.63 14.93
N PHE A 17 5.46 19.72 15.02
CA PHE A 17 4.42 19.57 14.00
C PHE A 17 3.28 20.57 14.22
N ILE A 18 2.92 21.29 13.15
CA ILE A 18 1.79 22.22 13.14
C ILE A 18 0.50 21.42 12.91
N ILE A 19 -0.56 21.76 13.66
CA ILE A 19 -1.89 21.17 13.43
C ILE A 19 -2.49 21.75 12.14
N GLU A 20 -2.86 20.87 11.20
CA GLU A 20 -3.50 21.26 9.95
C GLU A 20 -4.98 21.55 10.17
N GLN A 21 -5.30 22.85 10.39
CA GLN A 21 -6.66 23.30 10.67
C GLN A 21 -7.61 23.24 9.48
N LYS A 22 -7.07 23.25 8.25
CA LYS A 22 -7.82 23.12 7.00
C LYS A 22 -7.07 22.19 6.07
N THR A 23 -7.81 21.40 5.32
CA THR A 23 -7.23 20.48 4.34
C THR A 23 -6.37 21.23 3.32
N ASN A 24 -5.10 20.85 3.22
CA ASN A 24 -4.14 21.47 2.30
C ASN A 24 -4.65 21.37 0.85
N PRO A 25 -4.74 22.48 0.11
CA PRO A 25 -5.25 22.48 -1.27
C PRO A 25 -4.51 21.54 -2.21
N ALA A 26 -3.23 21.25 -1.98
CA ALA A 26 -2.47 20.30 -2.79
C ALA A 26 -2.98 18.86 -2.70
N ARG A 27 -3.77 18.52 -1.65
CA ARG A 27 -4.43 17.21 -1.50
C ARG A 27 -5.72 17.09 -2.28
N ILE A 28 -6.29 18.23 -2.75
CA ILE A 28 -7.63 18.30 -3.34
C ILE A 28 -7.49 18.28 -4.87
N TYR A 29 -8.01 17.24 -5.50
CA TYR A 29 -8.05 17.12 -6.95
C TYR A 29 -9.49 17.27 -7.45
N GLU A 30 -9.82 18.43 -8.03
CA GLU A 30 -11.09 18.61 -8.71
C GLU A 30 -11.10 17.79 -10.00
N LEU A 31 -11.95 16.76 -10.07
CA LEU A 31 -12.00 15.87 -11.22
C LEU A 31 -12.85 16.45 -12.37
N ASN A 32 -13.64 17.48 -12.10
CA ASN A 32 -14.43 18.20 -13.08
C ASN A 32 -14.66 19.67 -12.67
N SER A 33 -15.14 20.49 -13.60
CA SER A 33 -15.48 21.91 -13.40
C SER A 33 -16.97 22.15 -13.14
N LYS A 34 -17.74 21.13 -12.76
CA LYS A 34 -19.18 21.27 -12.53
C LYS A 34 -19.45 22.16 -11.31
N PRO A 35 -20.53 22.98 -11.36
CA PRO A 35 -20.92 23.80 -10.22
C PRO A 35 -21.46 22.91 -9.08
N ILE A 36 -21.35 23.45 -7.88
CA ILE A 36 -22.03 22.88 -6.70
C ILE A 36 -23.53 23.13 -6.87
N ARG A 37 -24.32 22.08 -6.69
CA ARG A 37 -25.78 22.14 -6.79
C ARG A 37 -26.45 21.95 -5.44
N LYS A 38 -27.77 22.07 -5.38
CA LYS A 38 -28.55 21.71 -4.20
C LYS A 38 -28.43 20.21 -3.94
N GLY A 39 -28.33 19.82 -2.68
CA GLY A 39 -28.22 18.41 -2.28
C GLY A 39 -27.32 18.25 -1.06
N GLU A 40 -26.88 17.04 -0.79
CA GLU A 40 -26.00 16.70 0.31
C GLU A 40 -24.54 16.65 -0.16
N ILE A 41 -23.62 16.83 0.76
CA ILE A 41 -22.23 16.45 0.55
C ILE A 41 -22.13 14.96 0.82
N VAL A 42 -21.65 14.21 -0.16
CA VAL A 42 -21.46 12.76 -0.03
C VAL A 42 -19.96 12.46 0.00
N TYR A 43 -19.48 11.88 1.11
CA TYR A 43 -18.15 11.30 1.17
C TYR A 43 -18.24 9.80 0.94
N LEU A 44 -17.72 9.33 -0.19
CA LEU A 44 -17.60 7.92 -0.51
C LEU A 44 -16.26 7.41 0.03
N CYS A 45 -16.31 6.79 1.21
CA CYS A 45 -15.17 6.32 1.96
C CYS A 45 -14.75 4.93 1.47
N GLU A 46 -13.77 4.86 0.55
CA GLU A 46 -13.36 3.62 -0.12
C GLU A 46 -11.95 3.13 0.27
N ARG A 47 -11.03 4.05 0.59
CA ARG A 47 -9.62 3.73 0.86
C ARG A 47 -9.11 4.29 2.19
N GLU A 48 -9.70 5.34 2.71
CA GLU A 48 -9.34 5.96 3.98
C GLU A 48 -10.40 5.65 5.04
N ILE A 49 -10.61 4.31 5.28
CA ILE A 49 -11.73 3.80 6.09
C ILE A 49 -11.40 3.99 7.57
N ARG A 50 -11.51 5.24 8.06
CA ARG A 50 -11.30 5.66 9.44
C ARG A 50 -11.95 7.02 9.71
N ALA A 51 -12.33 7.28 10.95
CA ALA A 51 -12.75 8.60 11.39
C ALA A 51 -11.57 9.46 11.85
N LYS A 52 -10.55 8.84 12.43
CA LYS A 52 -9.33 9.49 12.95
C LYS A 52 -8.34 9.78 11.82
N ASP A 53 -7.67 10.94 11.88
CA ASP A 53 -6.56 11.27 10.98
C ASP A 53 -6.91 11.14 9.48
N ASN A 54 -8.08 11.66 9.07
CA ASN A 54 -8.65 11.50 7.73
C ASN A 54 -8.86 12.84 7.03
N PHE A 55 -8.02 13.19 6.06
CA PHE A 55 -8.11 14.44 5.31
C PHE A 55 -9.35 14.55 4.41
N ALA A 56 -9.85 13.43 3.88
CA ALA A 56 -11.07 13.45 3.07
C ALA A 56 -12.31 13.74 3.93
N LEU A 57 -12.37 13.15 5.13
CA LEU A 57 -13.41 13.45 6.11
C LEU A 57 -13.31 14.90 6.60
N GLN A 58 -12.10 15.38 6.92
CA GLN A 58 -11.87 16.78 7.30
C GLN A 58 -12.38 17.73 6.23
N PHE A 59 -12.02 17.53 4.97
CA PHE A 59 -12.52 18.34 3.86
C PHE A 59 -14.04 18.26 3.69
N ALA A 60 -14.63 17.08 3.89
CA ALA A 60 -16.08 16.92 3.83
C ALA A 60 -16.80 17.72 4.93
N ILE A 61 -16.27 17.71 6.15
CA ILE A 61 -16.78 18.51 7.27
C ILE A 61 -16.60 20.01 7.01
N GLU A 62 -15.44 20.43 6.48
CA GLU A 62 -15.19 21.83 6.09
C GLU A 62 -16.23 22.31 5.07
N LYS A 63 -16.49 21.52 4.02
CA LYS A 63 -17.47 21.87 2.99
C LYS A 63 -18.90 21.83 3.49
N SER A 64 -19.25 20.91 4.39
CA SER A 64 -20.56 20.85 5.04
C SER A 64 -20.86 22.16 5.81
N LYS A 65 -19.88 22.63 6.59
CA LYS A 65 -19.99 23.87 7.36
C LYS A 65 -20.02 25.11 6.46
N GLU A 66 -19.12 25.19 5.47
CA GLU A 66 -18.99 26.31 4.54
C GLU A 66 -20.27 26.55 3.74
N LEU A 67 -20.91 25.47 3.28
CA LEU A 67 -22.07 25.54 2.40
C LEU A 67 -23.42 25.37 3.15
N ASN A 68 -23.36 25.08 4.44
CA ASN A 68 -24.53 24.74 5.26
C ASN A 68 -25.37 23.60 4.65
N LEU A 69 -24.67 22.52 4.23
CA LEU A 69 -25.27 21.32 3.64
C LEU A 69 -25.03 20.11 4.56
N SER A 70 -25.99 19.17 4.58
CA SER A 70 -25.83 17.90 5.28
C SER A 70 -24.65 17.09 4.70
N LEU A 71 -23.96 16.35 5.59
CA LEU A 71 -22.89 15.44 5.24
C LEU A 71 -23.37 14.00 5.40
N LYS A 72 -23.21 13.23 4.33
CA LYS A 72 -23.49 11.79 4.32
C LYS A 72 -22.18 11.04 4.02
N ILE A 73 -21.83 10.06 4.87
CA ILE A 73 -20.62 9.25 4.72
C ILE A 73 -21.05 7.84 4.38
N ILE A 74 -20.59 7.33 3.23
CA ILE A 74 -21.00 6.04 2.69
C ILE A 74 -19.77 5.19 2.45
N HIS A 75 -19.77 3.98 2.97
CA HIS A 75 -18.80 2.95 2.66
C HIS A 75 -19.44 1.86 1.79
N PRO A 76 -19.02 1.69 0.52
CA PRO A 76 -19.45 0.56 -0.28
C PRO A 76 -18.79 -0.71 0.26
N LYS A 77 -19.59 -1.68 0.67
CA LYS A 77 -19.08 -2.92 1.25
C LYS A 77 -18.21 -3.68 0.24
N ILE A 78 -16.95 -3.87 0.59
CA ILE A 78 -16.00 -4.61 -0.23
C ILE A 78 -16.22 -6.12 0.00
N LYS A 79 -16.36 -6.89 -1.08
CA LYS A 79 -16.53 -8.34 -1.03
C LYS A 79 -15.26 -9.05 -1.49
N TYR A 80 -14.80 -10.01 -0.68
CA TYR A 80 -13.66 -10.86 -0.97
C TYR A 80 -14.08 -12.33 -0.91
N ASP A 81 -13.63 -13.14 -1.86
CA ASP A 81 -13.94 -14.57 -1.90
C ASP A 81 -13.27 -15.36 -0.75
N TYR A 82 -12.13 -14.84 -0.25
CA TYR A 82 -11.43 -15.50 0.84
C TYR A 82 -12.01 -15.11 2.20
N ARG A 83 -12.69 -16.05 2.85
CA ARG A 83 -13.47 -15.83 4.08
C ARG A 83 -12.68 -15.20 5.22
N GLN A 84 -11.42 -15.59 5.43
CA GLN A 84 -10.61 -15.04 6.53
C GLN A 84 -10.27 -13.58 6.30
N LYS A 85 -9.95 -13.20 5.05
CA LYS A 85 -9.73 -11.82 4.65
C LYS A 85 -11.00 -10.99 4.81
N GLN A 86 -12.14 -11.52 4.37
CA GLN A 86 -13.44 -10.85 4.54
C GLN A 86 -13.72 -10.55 6.02
N ARG A 87 -13.55 -11.55 6.89
CA ARG A 87 -13.75 -11.37 8.34
C ARG A 87 -12.83 -10.30 8.95
N PHE A 88 -11.55 -10.27 8.52
CA PHE A 88 -10.62 -9.24 8.97
C PHE A 88 -11.11 -7.86 8.56
N ILE A 89 -11.50 -7.66 7.30
CA ILE A 89 -11.99 -6.37 6.78
C ILE A 89 -13.29 -5.96 7.49
N ASP A 90 -14.26 -6.85 7.60
CA ASP A 90 -15.54 -6.57 8.28
C ASP A 90 -15.31 -6.11 9.73
N ASN A 91 -14.40 -6.77 10.46
CA ASN A 91 -14.05 -6.37 11.83
C ASN A 91 -13.45 -4.96 11.90
N GLN A 92 -12.57 -4.59 10.97
CA GLN A 92 -12.00 -3.24 10.92
C GLN A 92 -13.05 -2.18 10.57
N VAL A 93 -13.96 -2.49 9.64
CA VAL A 93 -15.06 -1.60 9.25
C VAL A 93 -16.01 -1.35 10.42
N GLU A 94 -16.34 -2.37 11.23
CA GLU A 94 -17.17 -2.20 12.43
C GLU A 94 -16.50 -1.32 13.51
N GLN A 95 -15.18 -1.47 13.71
CA GLN A 95 -14.43 -0.56 14.58
C GLN A 95 -14.51 0.89 14.08
N THR A 96 -14.36 1.09 12.75
CA THR A 96 -14.51 2.40 12.12
C THR A 96 -15.92 2.97 12.30
N LYS A 97 -16.96 2.16 12.14
CA LYS A 97 -18.35 2.58 12.37
C LYS A 97 -18.55 3.08 13.80
N THR A 98 -17.98 2.40 14.77
CA THR A 98 -17.99 2.84 16.17
C THR A 98 -17.31 4.20 16.35
N GLN A 99 -16.13 4.41 15.73
CA GLN A 99 -15.45 5.72 15.78
C GLN A 99 -16.31 6.84 15.20
N PHE A 100 -16.97 6.62 14.06
CA PHE A 100 -17.88 7.63 13.48
C PHE A 100 -19.07 7.93 14.37
N SER A 101 -19.68 6.91 14.97
CA SER A 101 -20.78 7.08 15.94
C SER A 101 -20.36 7.91 17.15
N ASN A 102 -19.16 7.68 17.68
CA ASN A 102 -18.64 8.40 18.85
C ASN A 102 -18.39 9.90 18.59
N ILE A 103 -18.21 10.29 17.35
CA ILE A 103 -18.10 11.71 16.96
C ILE A 103 -19.41 12.30 16.41
N GLY A 104 -20.52 11.57 16.53
CA GLY A 104 -21.83 12.02 16.10
C GLY A 104 -22.03 12.07 14.58
N LEU A 105 -21.25 11.31 13.81
CA LEU A 105 -21.41 11.20 12.37
C LEU A 105 -21.96 9.82 12.00
N ASP A 106 -22.90 9.80 11.06
CA ASP A 106 -23.44 8.56 10.51
C ASP A 106 -22.52 7.99 9.44
N PHE A 107 -22.21 6.69 9.55
CA PHE A 107 -21.38 5.94 8.62
C PHE A 107 -22.19 4.77 8.06
N GLU A 108 -22.73 4.98 6.86
CA GLU A 108 -23.57 3.98 6.20
C GLU A 108 -22.71 2.94 5.47
N ILE A 109 -22.90 1.67 5.79
CA ILE A 109 -22.31 0.55 5.05
C ILE A 109 -23.34 0.02 4.07
N ILE A 110 -23.08 0.12 2.77
CA ILE A 110 -24.04 -0.21 1.72
C ILE A 110 -23.47 -1.33 0.82
N GLU A 111 -24.29 -2.35 0.54
CA GLU A 111 -23.90 -3.46 -0.35
C GLU A 111 -23.95 -3.13 -1.84
N ASN A 112 -24.32 -1.92 -2.18
CA ASN A 112 -24.39 -1.44 -3.56
C ASN A 112 -23.01 -1.05 -4.11
N THR A 113 -22.87 -1.12 -5.41
CA THR A 113 -21.68 -0.61 -6.09
C THR A 113 -21.59 0.93 -5.95
N PRO A 114 -20.38 1.53 -6.03
CA PRO A 114 -20.23 2.99 -6.06
C PRO A 114 -21.09 3.67 -7.12
N VAL A 115 -21.30 3.04 -8.27
CA VAL A 115 -22.17 3.55 -9.35
C VAL A 115 -23.63 3.69 -8.89
N GLU A 116 -24.16 2.66 -8.25
CA GLU A 116 -25.55 2.66 -7.75
C GLU A 116 -25.72 3.66 -6.61
N ILE A 117 -24.77 3.73 -5.69
CA ILE A 117 -24.76 4.70 -4.58
C ILE A 117 -24.89 6.12 -5.14
N ILE A 118 -24.02 6.47 -6.11
CA ILE A 118 -23.97 7.80 -6.69
C ILE A 118 -25.26 8.15 -7.45
N LYS A 119 -25.83 7.20 -8.20
CA LYS A 119 -27.10 7.39 -8.90
C LYS A 119 -28.26 7.68 -7.95
N ASN A 120 -28.26 7.03 -6.78
CA ASN A 120 -29.32 7.16 -5.80
C ASN A 120 -29.18 8.42 -4.94
N THR A 121 -27.96 8.85 -4.61
CA THR A 121 -27.73 10.00 -3.72
C THR A 121 -27.79 11.36 -4.41
N LYS A 122 -27.45 11.46 -5.70
CA LYS A 122 -27.39 12.73 -6.48
C LYS A 122 -26.72 13.87 -5.70
N PRO A 123 -25.43 13.75 -5.35
CA PRO A 123 -24.76 14.65 -4.40
C PRO A 123 -24.65 16.09 -4.93
N ALA A 124 -24.61 17.09 -4.02
CA ALA A 124 -24.18 18.46 -4.33
C ALA A 124 -22.67 18.48 -4.65
N ILE A 125 -21.90 17.79 -3.82
CA ILE A 125 -20.49 17.50 -4.00
C ILE A 125 -20.26 16.03 -3.66
N LEU A 126 -19.58 15.30 -4.54
CA LEU A 126 -19.04 13.98 -4.24
C LEU A 126 -17.56 14.12 -3.85
N ILE A 127 -17.21 13.64 -2.67
CA ILE A 127 -15.85 13.54 -2.17
C ILE A 127 -15.46 12.07 -2.18
N ILE A 128 -14.29 11.76 -2.72
CA ILE A 128 -13.76 10.39 -2.85
C ILE A 128 -12.30 10.33 -2.42
N ASP A 129 -11.86 9.17 -1.99
CA ASP A 129 -10.47 8.92 -1.66
C ASP A 129 -9.61 8.75 -2.92
N PHE A 130 -8.40 9.30 -2.91
CA PHE A 130 -7.41 9.02 -3.94
C PHE A 130 -7.06 7.52 -3.96
N ASN A 131 -7.19 6.89 -5.12
CA ASN A 131 -6.80 5.51 -5.33
C ASN A 131 -6.28 5.26 -6.75
N PRO A 132 -4.96 5.13 -6.96
CA PRO A 132 -4.36 5.03 -8.28
C PRO A 132 -4.64 3.70 -9.00
N ILE A 133 -5.15 2.68 -8.30
CA ILE A 133 -5.47 1.38 -8.88
C ILE A 133 -6.94 1.23 -9.28
N LEU A 134 -7.80 2.17 -8.88
CA LEU A 134 -9.21 2.17 -9.26
C LEU A 134 -9.45 2.98 -10.54
N LYS A 135 -10.15 2.36 -11.49
CA LYS A 135 -10.68 3.06 -12.65
C LYS A 135 -12.08 3.58 -12.31
N ARG A 136 -12.29 4.89 -12.46
CA ARG A 136 -13.55 5.56 -12.17
C ARG A 136 -14.20 6.12 -13.42
N ASP A 137 -14.22 5.32 -14.51
CA ASP A 137 -14.82 5.71 -15.79
C ASP A 137 -16.29 6.12 -15.64
N TYR A 138 -16.99 5.56 -14.65
CA TYR A 138 -18.38 5.89 -14.33
C TYR A 138 -18.58 7.33 -13.82
N LEU A 139 -17.54 8.04 -13.42
CA LEU A 139 -17.59 9.43 -13.00
C LEU A 139 -17.44 10.43 -14.18
N LYS A 140 -17.03 9.99 -15.36
CA LYS A 140 -16.72 10.87 -16.50
C LYS A 140 -17.91 11.75 -16.93
N ASN A 141 -19.13 11.23 -16.81
CA ASN A 141 -20.35 11.92 -17.22
C ASN A 141 -21.18 12.44 -16.04
N ALA A 142 -20.57 12.56 -14.86
CA ALA A 142 -21.25 13.10 -13.69
C ALA A 142 -21.61 14.58 -13.92
N ASP A 143 -22.82 14.96 -13.51
CA ASP A 143 -23.38 16.31 -13.65
C ASP A 143 -23.26 17.15 -12.35
N PHE A 144 -22.48 16.69 -11.37
CA PHE A 144 -22.20 17.30 -10.08
C PHE A 144 -20.69 17.44 -9.85
N LYS A 145 -20.33 18.29 -8.87
CA LYS A 145 -18.92 18.50 -8.48
C LYS A 145 -18.31 17.26 -7.88
N ILE A 146 -17.08 16.93 -8.28
CA ILE A 146 -16.31 15.80 -7.74
C ILE A 146 -14.94 16.28 -7.28
N CYS A 147 -14.60 15.97 -6.03
CA CYS A 147 -13.30 16.20 -5.42
C CYS A 147 -12.69 14.87 -4.97
N GLU A 148 -11.51 14.54 -5.48
CA GLU A 148 -10.70 13.42 -5.00
C GLU A 148 -9.65 13.94 -4.02
N ILE A 149 -9.53 13.32 -2.85
CA ILE A 149 -8.64 13.77 -1.78
C ILE A 149 -7.52 12.76 -1.57
N ASP A 150 -6.27 13.21 -1.66
CA ASP A 150 -5.10 12.37 -1.37
C ASP A 150 -4.74 12.44 0.12
N GLY A 151 -5.41 11.62 0.91
CA GLY A 151 -5.10 11.37 2.33
C GLY A 151 -4.19 10.16 2.56
N HIS A 152 -3.92 9.38 1.52
CA HIS A 152 -3.14 8.14 1.62
C HIS A 152 -1.63 8.38 1.61
N ASN A 153 -1.18 9.37 0.85
CA ASN A 153 0.21 9.76 0.76
C ASN A 153 0.51 10.92 1.73
N ILE A 154 1.70 10.92 2.30
CA ILE A 154 2.16 12.04 3.12
C ILE A 154 2.29 13.27 2.22
N ILE A 155 3.00 13.14 1.09
CA ILE A 155 3.00 14.18 0.07
C ILE A 155 2.04 13.75 -1.05
N PRO A 156 1.04 14.59 -1.40
CA PRO A 156 0.08 14.22 -2.43
C PRO A 156 0.74 13.78 -3.73
N ALA A 157 0.35 12.62 -4.26
CA ALA A 157 1.03 11.96 -5.38
C ALA A 157 1.14 12.84 -6.62
N LYS A 158 0.06 13.59 -6.96
CA LYS A 158 0.04 14.51 -8.11
C LYS A 158 0.81 15.81 -7.86
N PHE A 159 1.12 16.13 -6.59
CA PHE A 159 1.96 17.28 -6.23
C PHE A 159 3.43 16.93 -6.33
N VAL A 160 3.86 15.81 -5.70
CA VAL A 160 5.28 15.45 -5.61
C VAL A 160 5.90 15.13 -6.98
N SER A 161 5.13 14.58 -7.92
CA SER A 161 5.59 14.36 -9.29
C SER A 161 4.44 14.38 -10.30
N LYS A 162 4.70 14.97 -11.48
CA LYS A 162 3.78 15.05 -12.62
C LYS A 162 4.01 13.91 -13.63
N LYS A 163 4.88 12.96 -13.32
CA LYS A 163 5.25 11.84 -14.20
C LYS A 163 5.56 10.59 -13.41
N GLN A 164 5.60 9.47 -14.09
CA GLN A 164 6.10 8.22 -13.53
C GLN A 164 7.58 8.36 -13.17
N GLU A 165 7.92 8.08 -11.91
CA GLU A 165 9.29 8.09 -11.43
C GLU A 165 9.99 6.77 -11.76
N TYR A 166 11.24 6.89 -12.19
CA TYR A 166 12.01 5.73 -12.63
C TYR A 166 12.45 4.83 -11.47
N SER A 167 12.75 5.44 -10.31
CA SER A 167 13.31 4.72 -9.15
C SER A 167 13.03 5.46 -7.84
N ALA A 168 13.27 4.77 -6.72
CA ALA A 168 13.23 5.40 -5.41
C ALA A 168 14.22 6.57 -5.27
N ALA A 169 15.35 6.55 -5.97
CA ALA A 169 16.33 7.63 -5.91
C ALA A 169 15.78 8.95 -6.47
N THR A 170 15.04 8.91 -7.58
CA THR A 170 14.47 10.10 -8.20
C THR A 170 13.30 10.67 -7.40
N LEU A 171 12.45 9.82 -6.85
CA LEU A 171 11.33 10.25 -6.02
C LEU A 171 11.81 10.77 -4.65
N ARG A 172 12.80 10.14 -4.03
CA ARG A 172 13.34 10.52 -2.71
C ARG A 172 13.77 11.98 -2.67
N ILE A 173 14.49 12.45 -3.69
CA ILE A 173 14.93 13.86 -3.76
C ILE A 173 13.72 14.78 -3.73
N LYS A 174 12.67 14.48 -4.47
CA LYS A 174 11.44 15.28 -4.50
C LYS A 174 10.70 15.25 -3.17
N ILE A 175 10.61 14.09 -2.55
CA ILE A 175 10.00 13.95 -1.21
C ILE A 175 10.78 14.78 -0.19
N TYR A 176 12.09 14.63 -0.10
CA TYR A 176 12.91 15.35 0.88
C TYR A 176 12.74 16.87 0.78
N HIS A 177 12.70 17.42 -0.43
CA HIS A 177 12.53 18.86 -0.63
C HIS A 177 11.12 19.37 -0.35
N ASN A 178 10.12 18.50 -0.31
CA ASN A 178 8.71 18.91 -0.22
C ASN A 178 7.98 18.40 1.02
N ILE A 179 8.58 17.58 1.86
CA ILE A 179 7.87 16.87 2.95
C ILE A 179 7.44 17.82 4.08
N TYR A 180 8.24 18.86 4.36
CA TYR A 180 8.04 19.73 5.52
C TYR A 180 6.61 20.31 5.65
N PRO A 181 5.99 20.89 4.59
CA PRO A 181 4.66 21.47 4.71
C PRO A 181 3.52 20.44 4.73
N PHE A 182 3.81 19.16 4.52
CA PHE A 182 2.80 18.08 4.49
C PHE A 182 2.85 17.17 5.72
N LEU A 183 3.95 17.16 6.44
CA LEU A 183 4.08 16.35 7.66
C LEU A 183 3.58 17.17 8.85
N THR A 184 2.27 17.27 8.95
CA THR A 184 1.51 18.05 9.93
C THR A 184 0.74 17.14 10.89
N GLU A 185 0.39 17.64 12.07
CA GLU A 185 -0.61 16.98 12.92
C GLU A 185 -2.01 17.16 12.36
N PHE A 186 -2.86 16.18 12.61
CA PHE A 186 -4.26 16.21 12.21
C PHE A 186 -5.10 17.02 13.18
N MET A 187 -6.20 17.58 12.70
CA MET A 187 -7.28 18.05 13.56
C MET A 187 -7.84 16.84 14.33
N ASN A 188 -7.85 16.91 15.65
CA ASN A 188 -8.34 15.82 16.48
C ASN A 188 -9.87 15.73 16.46
N LEU A 189 -10.40 14.76 15.71
CA LEU A 189 -11.83 14.46 15.67
C LEU A 189 -12.21 13.41 16.72
N THR A 190 -11.32 12.46 17.01
CA THR A 190 -11.50 11.42 18.01
C THR A 190 -10.16 10.93 18.56
N SER A 191 -10.15 10.58 19.84
CA SER A 191 -9.00 9.92 20.50
C SER A 191 -9.14 8.41 20.57
N ASP A 192 -10.20 7.83 20.01
CA ASP A 192 -10.49 6.41 20.10
C ASP A 192 -9.40 5.60 19.40
N LYS A 193 -8.86 4.62 20.12
CA LYS A 193 -7.89 3.66 19.58
C LYS A 193 -8.63 2.44 19.03
N VAL A 194 -8.20 2.02 17.84
CA VAL A 194 -8.61 0.78 17.18
C VAL A 194 -7.44 -0.21 17.14
N GLU A 195 -7.69 -1.43 16.69
CA GLU A 195 -6.66 -2.50 16.63
C GLU A 195 -5.36 -2.04 15.97
N ALA A 196 -5.44 -1.25 14.90
CA ALA A 196 -4.28 -0.74 14.17
C ALA A 196 -3.39 0.17 15.02
N ASP A 197 -3.97 0.99 15.91
CA ASP A 197 -3.20 1.85 16.83
C ASP A 197 -2.40 1.01 17.84
N TYR A 198 -2.99 -0.06 18.39
CA TYR A 198 -2.28 -0.97 19.30
C TYR A 198 -1.15 -1.73 18.61
N VAL A 199 -1.32 -2.08 17.33
CA VAL A 199 -0.25 -2.71 16.53
C VAL A 199 0.89 -1.71 16.27
N LEU A 200 0.60 -0.44 16.05
CA LEU A 200 1.60 0.62 15.94
C LEU A 200 2.34 0.82 17.25
N ASP A 201 1.63 0.91 18.37
CA ASP A 201 2.22 1.05 19.71
C ASP A 201 3.19 -0.12 20.02
N ASP A 202 2.79 -1.36 19.75
CA ASP A 202 3.64 -2.55 19.91
C ASP A 202 4.88 -2.49 19.01
N PHE A 203 4.70 -2.09 17.77
CA PHE A 203 5.83 -1.95 16.83
C PHE A 203 6.86 -0.93 17.33
N ILE A 204 6.43 0.26 17.72
CA ILE A 204 7.32 1.32 18.19
C ILE A 204 8.03 0.91 19.47
N LYS A 205 7.28 0.36 20.43
CA LYS A 205 7.80 -0.01 21.76
C LYS A 205 8.74 -1.20 21.72
N ASN A 206 8.41 -2.24 20.95
CA ASN A 206 9.05 -3.55 21.09
C ASN A 206 9.92 -3.95 19.89
N LYS A 207 9.73 -3.37 18.69
CA LYS A 207 10.31 -3.88 17.44
C LYS A 207 11.17 -2.87 16.71
N LEU A 208 10.76 -1.59 16.66
CA LEU A 208 11.41 -0.56 15.86
C LEU A 208 12.89 -0.38 16.21
N GLN A 209 13.29 -0.54 17.48
CA GLN A 209 14.68 -0.43 17.91
C GLN A 209 15.64 -1.46 17.28
N TYR A 210 15.11 -2.55 16.73
CA TYR A 210 15.88 -3.63 16.08
C TYR A 210 15.70 -3.65 14.55
N TYR A 211 14.93 -2.70 13.99
CA TYR A 211 14.42 -2.78 12.65
C TYR A 211 15.51 -2.70 11.57
N SER A 212 16.46 -1.78 11.70
CA SER A 212 17.50 -1.56 10.68
C SER A 212 18.38 -2.79 10.44
N GLU A 213 18.66 -3.55 11.50
CA GLU A 213 19.51 -4.74 11.44
C GLU A 213 18.73 -5.98 10.99
N ASN A 214 17.47 -6.09 11.40
CA ASN A 214 16.71 -7.34 11.29
C ASN A 214 15.56 -7.32 10.30
N LYS A 215 15.23 -6.18 9.64
CA LYS A 215 14.08 -6.07 8.74
C LYS A 215 14.03 -7.09 7.60
N ASN A 216 15.17 -7.67 7.23
CA ASN A 216 15.26 -8.69 6.18
C ASN A 216 15.37 -10.13 6.73
N ASN A 217 15.41 -10.30 8.06
CA ASN A 217 15.52 -11.61 8.71
C ASN A 217 14.14 -12.17 9.03
N PRO A 218 13.65 -13.18 8.30
CA PRO A 218 12.31 -13.73 8.52
C PRO A 218 12.18 -14.55 9.81
N SER A 219 13.33 -14.88 10.46
CA SER A 219 13.34 -15.63 11.73
C SER A 219 13.21 -14.72 12.95
N VAL A 220 13.21 -13.40 12.76
CA VAL A 220 13.06 -12.41 13.84
C VAL A 220 11.80 -11.57 13.63
N ASN A 221 10.96 -11.50 14.66
CA ASN A 221 9.70 -10.77 14.58
C ASN A 221 9.89 -9.25 14.82
N VAL A 222 10.39 -8.54 13.82
CA VAL A 222 10.59 -7.07 13.86
C VAL A 222 9.77 -6.30 12.83
N ILE A 223 8.97 -6.99 12.03
CA ILE A 223 8.10 -6.32 11.06
C ILE A 223 6.93 -5.61 11.76
N SER A 224 6.50 -4.49 11.20
CA SER A 224 5.41 -3.70 11.79
C SER A 224 4.05 -4.36 11.71
N SER A 225 3.82 -5.23 10.72
CA SER A 225 2.51 -5.83 10.37
C SER A 225 1.41 -4.81 10.08
N LEU A 226 1.77 -3.55 9.76
CA LEU A 226 0.83 -2.45 9.52
C LEU A 226 0.27 -2.42 8.08
N SER A 227 0.88 -3.14 7.12
CA SER A 227 0.46 -3.07 5.71
C SER A 227 -1.01 -3.43 5.49
N LYS A 228 -1.54 -4.40 6.23
CA LYS A 228 -2.95 -4.83 6.16
C LYS A 228 -3.94 -3.75 6.62
N TYR A 229 -3.52 -2.85 7.52
CA TYR A 229 -4.34 -1.72 7.97
C TYR A 229 -4.16 -0.51 7.05
N LEU A 230 -2.96 -0.32 6.51
CA LEU A 230 -2.64 0.79 5.60
C LEU A 230 -3.39 0.68 4.26
N ASN A 231 -3.57 -0.53 3.73
CA ASN A 231 -4.12 -0.73 2.39
C ASN A 231 -5.51 -0.10 2.19
N LEU A 232 -6.40 -0.29 3.17
CA LEU A 232 -7.74 0.29 3.20
C LEU A 232 -7.85 1.49 4.15
N GLY A 233 -6.71 1.99 4.63
CA GLY A 233 -6.62 3.21 5.39
C GLY A 233 -7.24 3.15 6.79
N PHE A 234 -7.31 1.98 7.42
CA PHE A 234 -7.69 1.86 8.84
C PHE A 234 -6.71 2.56 9.78
N ILE A 235 -5.51 2.87 9.29
CA ILE A 235 -4.54 3.76 9.92
C ILE A 235 -3.90 4.66 8.87
N SER A 236 -3.56 5.90 9.25
CA SER A 236 -2.90 6.86 8.37
C SER A 236 -1.39 6.59 8.27
N SER A 237 -0.83 6.61 7.05
CA SER A 237 0.63 6.57 6.87
C SER A 237 1.32 7.78 7.50
N GLN A 238 0.67 8.95 7.51
CA GLN A 238 1.18 10.15 8.18
C GLN A 238 1.19 9.98 9.69
N ARG A 239 0.14 9.41 10.31
CA ARG A 239 0.13 9.10 11.75
C ARG A 239 1.28 8.17 12.13
N ILE A 240 1.49 7.11 11.37
CA ILE A 240 2.61 6.18 11.61
C ILE A 240 3.96 6.93 11.53
N ALA A 241 4.14 7.80 10.54
CA ALA A 241 5.37 8.56 10.39
C ALA A 241 5.60 9.51 11.58
N LEU A 242 4.57 10.25 12.01
CA LEU A 242 4.65 11.17 13.16
C LEU A 242 5.05 10.43 14.45
N GLU A 243 4.39 9.32 14.77
CA GLU A 243 4.69 8.52 15.96
C GLU A 243 6.11 7.93 15.92
N VAL A 244 6.56 7.46 14.75
CA VAL A 244 7.92 6.94 14.58
C VAL A 244 8.96 8.06 14.73
N ILE A 245 8.74 9.24 14.18
CA ILE A 245 9.65 10.39 14.26
C ILE A 245 9.77 10.84 15.71
N GLN A 246 8.66 10.94 16.44
CA GLN A 246 8.61 11.37 17.85
C GLN A 246 9.13 10.31 18.82
N SER A 247 9.27 9.06 18.38
CA SER A 247 9.76 7.98 19.26
C SER A 247 11.20 8.22 19.73
N GLY A 248 11.54 7.73 20.93
CA GLY A 248 12.91 7.77 21.47
C GLY A 248 13.90 6.78 20.84
N VAL A 249 13.53 6.14 19.70
CA VAL A 249 14.35 5.13 19.03
C VAL A 249 15.46 5.80 18.21
N LYS A 250 16.61 5.11 18.02
CA LYS A 250 17.75 5.60 17.23
C LYS A 250 17.35 5.94 15.80
N ASP A 251 17.86 7.05 15.28
CA ASP A 251 17.53 7.57 13.94
C ASP A 251 17.75 6.59 12.81
N ILE A 252 18.77 5.72 12.88
CA ILE A 252 19.00 4.71 11.84
C ILE A 252 17.82 3.75 11.68
N ASN A 253 17.12 3.42 12.75
CA ASN A 253 15.94 2.56 12.72
C ASN A 253 14.72 3.31 12.17
N LYS A 254 14.53 4.57 12.62
CA LYS A 254 13.49 5.46 12.09
C LYS A 254 13.65 5.65 10.58
N GLU A 255 14.83 6.09 10.14
CA GLU A 255 15.16 6.30 8.72
C GLU A 255 14.92 5.05 7.88
N THR A 256 15.36 3.90 8.39
CA THR A 256 15.19 2.63 7.68
C THR A 256 13.72 2.26 7.52
N PHE A 257 12.89 2.54 8.52
CA PHE A 257 11.45 2.28 8.45
C PHE A 257 10.72 3.32 7.58
N LEU A 258 11.04 4.61 7.74
CA LEU A 258 10.44 5.70 6.97
C LEU A 258 10.78 5.62 5.47
N GLU A 259 11.95 5.08 5.10
CA GLU A 259 12.27 4.78 3.68
C GLU A 259 11.22 3.83 3.07
N GLU A 260 10.82 2.78 3.79
CA GLU A 260 9.81 1.83 3.31
C GLU A 260 8.40 2.44 3.34
N LEU A 261 8.05 3.11 4.44
CA LEU A 261 6.72 3.67 4.64
C LEU A 261 6.41 4.83 3.68
N ILE A 262 7.39 5.70 3.41
CA ILE A 262 7.20 6.91 2.62
C ILE A 262 7.70 6.68 1.20
N ILE A 263 9.03 6.49 1.02
CA ILE A 263 9.63 6.48 -0.31
C ILE A 263 9.14 5.31 -1.15
N ARG A 264 9.15 4.09 -0.60
CA ARG A 264 8.79 2.89 -1.36
C ARG A 264 7.29 2.80 -1.61
N LYS A 265 6.48 3.13 -0.59
CA LYS A 265 5.02 3.14 -0.72
C LYS A 265 4.55 4.18 -1.73
N GLU A 266 5.03 5.44 -1.62
CA GLU A 266 4.60 6.52 -2.51
C GLU A 266 5.14 6.36 -3.93
N LEU A 267 6.31 5.69 -4.12
CA LEU A 267 6.77 5.26 -5.44
C LEU A 267 5.81 4.27 -6.09
N SER A 268 5.22 3.39 -5.31
CA SER A 268 4.24 2.43 -5.82
C SER A 268 2.94 3.10 -6.26
N ASP A 269 2.45 4.06 -5.49
CA ASP A 269 1.28 4.87 -5.86
C ASP A 269 1.59 5.72 -7.11
N ASN A 270 2.77 6.34 -7.19
CA ASN A 270 3.22 7.07 -8.38
C ASN A 270 3.25 6.17 -9.62
N PHE A 271 3.82 4.97 -9.52
CA PHE A 271 3.84 4.03 -10.64
C PHE A 271 2.43 3.69 -11.12
N CYS A 272 1.52 3.31 -10.22
CA CYS A 272 0.15 2.95 -10.58
C CYS A 272 -0.64 4.13 -11.13
N LEU A 273 -0.40 5.36 -10.65
CA LEU A 273 -1.05 6.58 -11.12
C LEU A 273 -0.73 6.87 -12.58
N TYR A 274 0.53 6.68 -13.00
CA TYR A 274 0.99 7.05 -14.34
C TYR A 274 1.12 5.87 -15.30
N SER A 275 1.07 4.62 -14.82
CA SER A 275 1.10 3.42 -15.66
C SER A 275 -0.28 3.06 -16.18
N LYS A 276 -0.42 2.91 -17.51
CA LYS A 276 -1.68 2.46 -18.12
C LYS A 276 -1.98 0.97 -17.88
N SER A 277 -0.99 0.18 -17.51
CA SER A 277 -1.08 -1.29 -17.44
C SER A 277 -0.26 -1.91 -16.31
N PHE A 278 -0.38 -1.34 -15.11
CA PHE A 278 0.39 -1.73 -13.92
C PHE A 278 0.21 -3.20 -13.46
N LYS A 279 -0.71 -3.95 -14.06
CA LYS A 279 -0.91 -5.38 -13.81
C LYS A 279 -0.32 -6.28 -14.90
N ASN A 280 0.26 -5.70 -15.95
CA ASN A 280 0.66 -6.44 -17.14
C ASN A 280 2.18 -6.48 -17.31
N PHE A 281 2.65 -7.54 -17.92
CA PHE A 281 4.06 -7.71 -18.28
C PHE A 281 4.62 -6.57 -19.17
N SER A 282 3.74 -5.90 -19.93
CA SER A 282 4.12 -4.73 -20.74
C SER A 282 4.65 -3.55 -19.92
N SER A 283 4.40 -3.47 -18.63
CA SER A 283 4.81 -2.36 -17.76
C SER A 283 6.23 -2.46 -17.18
N ILE A 284 6.88 -3.61 -17.31
CA ILE A 284 8.27 -3.80 -16.83
C ILE A 284 9.28 -3.10 -17.76
N PRO A 285 10.51 -2.82 -17.28
CA PRO A 285 11.57 -2.20 -18.10
C PRO A 285 11.93 -3.01 -19.34
N ASN A 286 12.31 -2.33 -20.44
CA ASN A 286 12.65 -2.99 -21.69
C ASN A 286 13.81 -3.98 -21.57
N TRP A 287 14.83 -3.68 -20.76
CA TRP A 287 15.94 -4.60 -20.53
C TRP A 287 15.47 -5.93 -19.92
N ALA A 288 14.48 -5.88 -19.03
CA ALA A 288 13.90 -7.06 -18.39
C ALA A 288 13.03 -7.86 -19.36
N LYS A 289 12.21 -7.17 -20.18
CA LYS A 289 11.40 -7.82 -21.24
C LYS A 289 12.29 -8.60 -22.19
N MET A 290 13.30 -7.95 -22.75
CA MET A 290 14.25 -8.58 -23.69
C MET A 290 14.96 -9.77 -23.05
N SER A 291 15.40 -9.61 -21.82
CA SER A 291 16.10 -10.67 -21.08
C SER A 291 15.18 -11.87 -20.85
N LEU A 292 13.96 -11.67 -20.36
CA LEU A 292 13.02 -12.77 -20.11
C LEU A 292 12.51 -13.42 -21.41
N GLU A 293 12.37 -12.66 -22.49
CA GLU A 293 12.00 -13.19 -23.81
C GLU A 293 13.08 -14.10 -24.38
N ASN A 294 14.37 -13.74 -24.23
CA ASN A 294 15.49 -14.57 -24.64
C ASN A 294 15.55 -15.91 -23.89
N HIS A 295 15.02 -15.96 -22.67
CA HIS A 295 15.04 -17.14 -21.79
C HIS A 295 13.69 -17.88 -21.70
N LYS A 296 12.71 -17.51 -22.52
CA LYS A 296 11.35 -18.09 -22.39
C LYS A 296 11.28 -19.59 -22.72
N TYR A 297 12.19 -20.07 -23.56
CA TYR A 297 12.27 -21.48 -23.96
C TYR A 297 13.29 -22.30 -23.17
N ASP A 298 13.92 -21.70 -22.15
CA ASP A 298 14.85 -22.42 -21.29
C ASP A 298 14.14 -23.54 -20.54
N ILE A 299 14.83 -24.66 -20.38
CA ILE A 299 14.31 -25.83 -19.65
C ILE A 299 14.13 -25.46 -18.18
N ARG A 300 12.91 -25.66 -17.68
CA ARG A 300 12.58 -25.52 -16.28
C ARG A 300 12.61 -26.88 -15.59
N PRO A 301 13.43 -27.06 -14.54
CA PRO A 301 13.50 -28.32 -13.80
C PRO A 301 12.14 -28.71 -13.18
N TYR A 302 11.33 -27.72 -12.82
CA TYR A 302 10.00 -27.88 -12.24
C TYR A 302 9.04 -26.92 -12.89
N ILE A 303 7.84 -27.41 -13.18
CA ILE A 303 6.69 -26.61 -13.62
C ILE A 303 5.50 -27.00 -12.72
N TYR A 304 4.82 -26.01 -12.15
CA TYR A 304 3.67 -26.23 -11.26
C TYR A 304 2.41 -25.54 -11.80
N SER A 305 1.27 -26.21 -11.61
CA SER A 305 -0.02 -25.56 -11.83
C SER A 305 -0.35 -24.59 -10.71
N ILE A 306 -1.33 -23.72 -10.93
CA ILE A 306 -1.77 -22.76 -9.91
C ILE A 306 -2.31 -23.46 -8.66
N GLU A 307 -2.96 -24.62 -8.81
CA GLU A 307 -3.53 -25.41 -7.70
C GLU A 307 -2.42 -26.00 -6.81
N ILE A 308 -1.29 -26.42 -7.39
CA ILE A 308 -0.13 -26.90 -6.63
C ILE A 308 0.51 -25.74 -5.86
N LEU A 309 0.67 -24.58 -6.51
CA LEU A 309 1.17 -23.36 -5.85
C LEU A 309 0.24 -22.94 -4.72
N GLU A 310 -1.05 -22.87 -4.98
CA GLU A 310 -2.06 -22.44 -4.01
C GLU A 310 -2.11 -23.36 -2.78
N SER A 311 -1.99 -24.68 -2.99
CA SER A 311 -1.99 -25.69 -1.92
C SER A 311 -0.63 -25.88 -1.23
N ALA A 312 0.40 -25.09 -1.59
CA ALA A 312 1.74 -25.16 -1.02
C ALA A 312 2.40 -26.54 -1.11
N LYS A 313 2.26 -27.21 -2.28
CA LYS A 313 2.76 -28.59 -2.51
C LYS A 313 3.92 -28.65 -3.52
N THR A 314 4.82 -27.67 -3.47
CA THR A 314 6.02 -27.67 -4.30
C THR A 314 7.14 -28.49 -3.63
N HIS A 315 8.27 -28.68 -4.35
CA HIS A 315 9.47 -29.30 -3.76
C HIS A 315 10.20 -28.41 -2.75
N ASP A 316 9.93 -27.08 -2.76
CA ASP A 316 10.63 -26.10 -1.93
C ASP A 316 9.89 -25.87 -0.60
N LYS A 317 10.46 -26.41 0.47
CA LYS A 317 9.87 -26.33 1.82
C LYS A 317 9.73 -24.89 2.33
N LEU A 318 10.68 -24.00 2.00
CA LEU A 318 10.62 -22.60 2.42
C LEU A 318 9.48 -21.88 1.69
N TRP A 319 9.34 -22.13 0.38
CA TRP A 319 8.26 -21.56 -0.39
C TRP A 319 6.89 -22.05 0.11
N ASN A 320 6.77 -23.35 0.37
CA ASN A 320 5.54 -23.95 0.90
C ASN A 320 5.15 -23.34 2.25
N ALA A 321 6.12 -23.17 3.16
CA ALA A 321 5.91 -22.51 4.45
C ALA A 321 5.47 -21.04 4.24
N THR A 322 6.08 -20.32 3.29
CA THR A 322 5.71 -18.94 2.97
C THR A 322 4.29 -18.83 2.41
N GLN A 323 3.90 -19.72 1.49
CA GLN A 323 2.54 -19.78 0.95
C GLN A 323 1.53 -20.17 2.04
N THR A 324 1.89 -21.10 2.90
CA THR A 324 1.03 -21.49 4.04
C THR A 324 0.81 -20.32 5.01
N GLN A 325 1.86 -19.55 5.31
CA GLN A 325 1.72 -18.34 6.12
C GLN A 325 0.79 -17.33 5.46
N LEU A 326 0.97 -17.07 4.14
CA LEU A 326 0.11 -16.17 3.39
C LEU A 326 -1.36 -16.57 3.49
N VAL A 327 -1.65 -17.86 3.29
CA VAL A 327 -3.02 -18.39 3.40
C VAL A 327 -3.55 -18.28 4.84
N LYS A 328 -2.78 -18.65 5.86
CA LYS A 328 -3.25 -18.66 7.26
C LYS A 328 -3.36 -17.28 7.90
N GLU A 329 -2.36 -16.41 7.66
CA GLU A 329 -2.22 -15.14 8.38
C GLU A 329 -2.55 -13.90 7.51
N GLY A 330 -2.71 -14.08 6.19
CA GLY A 330 -2.94 -12.99 5.24
C GLY A 330 -1.77 -12.04 5.07
N ILE A 331 -0.60 -12.37 5.62
CA ILE A 331 0.61 -11.56 5.56
C ILE A 331 1.84 -12.48 5.52
N ILE A 332 2.87 -12.05 4.80
CA ILE A 332 4.19 -12.69 4.82
C ILE A 332 5.28 -11.65 4.95
N HIS A 333 6.41 -12.06 5.49
CA HIS A 333 7.59 -11.21 5.62
C HIS A 333 8.03 -10.65 4.25
N GLY A 334 8.28 -9.34 4.14
CA GLY A 334 8.58 -8.67 2.85
C GLY A 334 9.74 -9.33 2.08
N TYR A 335 10.79 -9.79 2.79
CA TYR A 335 11.92 -10.50 2.16
C TYR A 335 11.51 -11.88 1.62
N LEU A 336 10.63 -12.59 2.31
CA LEU A 336 10.06 -13.86 1.83
C LEU A 336 9.06 -13.64 0.70
N ARG A 337 8.31 -12.52 0.67
CA ARG A 337 7.42 -12.17 -0.45
C ARG A 337 8.22 -12.03 -1.76
N MET A 338 9.44 -11.46 -1.70
CA MET A 338 10.33 -11.42 -2.84
C MET A 338 10.78 -12.82 -3.29
N TYR A 339 11.20 -13.66 -2.36
CA TYR A 339 11.58 -15.05 -2.62
C TYR A 339 10.42 -15.82 -3.28
N TRP A 340 9.25 -15.73 -2.68
CA TRP A 340 8.01 -16.35 -3.13
C TRP A 340 7.66 -15.98 -4.59
N ALA A 341 7.66 -14.71 -4.94
CA ALA A 341 7.35 -14.27 -6.31
C ALA A 341 8.42 -14.68 -7.32
N LYS A 342 9.71 -14.64 -6.94
CA LYS A 342 10.80 -15.08 -7.80
C LYS A 342 10.77 -16.58 -8.10
N LYS A 343 10.35 -17.40 -7.14
CA LYS A 343 10.16 -18.83 -7.36
C LYS A 343 8.98 -19.12 -8.29
N ILE A 344 7.91 -18.36 -8.22
CA ILE A 344 6.82 -18.45 -9.20
C ILE A 344 7.35 -18.18 -10.63
N LEU A 345 8.23 -17.18 -10.82
CA LEU A 345 8.88 -16.95 -12.12
C LEU A 345 9.67 -18.17 -12.60
N GLU A 346 10.40 -18.84 -11.69
CA GLU A 346 11.19 -20.02 -12.03
C GLU A 346 10.34 -21.23 -12.45
N TRP A 347 9.08 -21.33 -11.95
CA TRP A 347 8.25 -22.53 -12.02
C TRP A 347 7.01 -22.44 -12.91
N MET A 348 6.65 -21.27 -13.42
CA MET A 348 5.57 -21.12 -14.39
C MET A 348 6.15 -21.22 -15.82
N SER A 349 5.33 -21.66 -16.77
CA SER A 349 5.79 -21.89 -18.15
C SER A 349 6.27 -20.63 -18.83
N THR A 350 5.66 -19.49 -18.53
CA THR A 350 6.04 -18.19 -19.07
C THR A 350 6.11 -17.10 -17.99
N PRO A 351 6.89 -16.02 -18.20
CA PRO A 351 6.90 -14.89 -17.28
C PRO A 351 5.56 -14.21 -17.13
N ASP A 352 4.71 -14.18 -18.15
CA ASP A 352 3.36 -13.59 -18.09
C ASP A 352 2.43 -14.45 -17.21
N GLU A 353 2.48 -15.76 -17.33
CA GLU A 353 1.76 -16.68 -16.44
C GLU A 353 2.25 -16.55 -15.00
N ALA A 354 3.56 -16.41 -14.79
CA ALA A 354 4.13 -16.19 -13.46
C ALA A 354 3.61 -14.89 -12.82
N LEU A 355 3.53 -13.81 -13.58
CA LEU A 355 2.98 -12.55 -13.13
C LEU A 355 1.49 -12.69 -12.74
N LYS A 356 0.69 -13.33 -13.60
CA LYS A 356 -0.74 -13.58 -13.34
C LYS A 356 -0.95 -14.45 -12.11
N ALA A 357 -0.19 -15.53 -11.96
CA ALA A 357 -0.26 -16.42 -10.81
C ALA A 357 0.11 -15.69 -9.50
N ALA A 358 1.20 -14.92 -9.50
CA ALA A 358 1.62 -14.14 -8.34
C ALA A 358 0.57 -13.08 -7.94
N ILE A 359 0.00 -12.35 -8.90
CA ILE A 359 -1.08 -11.40 -8.65
C ILE A 359 -2.33 -12.10 -8.09
N TYR A 360 -2.74 -13.21 -8.70
CA TYR A 360 -3.90 -13.97 -8.25
C TYR A 360 -3.76 -14.42 -6.79
N LEU A 361 -2.66 -15.09 -6.45
CA LEU A 361 -2.42 -15.58 -5.10
C LEU A 361 -2.30 -14.44 -4.08
N ASN A 362 -1.62 -13.34 -4.45
CA ASN A 362 -1.51 -12.17 -3.60
C ASN A 362 -2.88 -11.52 -3.36
N ASP A 363 -3.64 -11.24 -4.41
CA ASP A 363 -4.92 -10.53 -4.31
C ASP A 363 -5.98 -11.38 -3.58
N LYS A 364 -5.93 -12.69 -3.71
CA LYS A 364 -6.83 -13.60 -3.00
C LYS A 364 -6.53 -13.66 -1.50
N TYR A 365 -5.26 -13.86 -1.11
CA TYR A 365 -4.92 -14.22 0.26
C TYR A 365 -4.35 -13.09 1.10
N ALA A 366 -3.59 -12.16 0.52
CA ALA A 366 -2.99 -11.08 1.30
C ALA A 366 -4.04 -10.06 1.77
N TYR A 367 -4.00 -9.70 3.06
CA TYR A 367 -4.92 -8.72 3.63
C TYR A 367 -4.54 -7.29 3.21
N ASP A 368 -3.29 -7.09 2.77
CA ASP A 368 -2.80 -5.83 2.19
C ASP A 368 -2.97 -5.75 0.65
N ALA A 369 -3.85 -6.57 0.07
CA ALA A 369 -4.12 -6.62 -1.36
C ALA A 369 -5.64 -6.49 -1.65
N PRO A 370 -6.04 -6.05 -2.87
CA PRO A 370 -5.18 -5.48 -3.91
C PRO A 370 -4.58 -4.12 -3.50
N SER A 371 -3.34 -3.86 -3.87
CA SER A 371 -2.67 -2.60 -3.54
C SER A 371 -1.60 -2.22 -4.57
N ALA A 372 -1.28 -0.93 -4.66
CA ALA A 372 -0.17 -0.45 -5.48
C ALA A 372 1.16 -1.11 -5.09
N ASN A 373 1.42 -1.23 -3.77
CA ASN A 373 2.61 -1.91 -3.24
C ASN A 373 2.67 -3.39 -3.64
N GLY A 374 1.53 -4.09 -3.62
CA GLY A 374 1.45 -5.49 -4.04
C GLY A 374 1.85 -5.67 -5.50
N TYR A 375 1.26 -4.87 -6.39
CA TYR A 375 1.57 -4.94 -7.82
C TYR A 375 3.01 -4.54 -8.14
N VAL A 376 3.50 -3.43 -7.58
CA VAL A 376 4.87 -2.98 -7.77
C VAL A 376 5.88 -3.98 -7.19
N GLY A 377 5.61 -4.55 -6.02
CA GLY A 377 6.46 -5.57 -5.40
C GLY A 377 6.58 -6.84 -6.25
N ILE A 378 5.47 -7.31 -6.83
CA ILE A 378 5.44 -8.46 -7.73
C ILE A 378 6.18 -8.13 -9.04
N LEU A 379 5.90 -6.97 -9.67
CA LEU A 379 6.60 -6.52 -10.88
C LEU A 379 8.10 -6.31 -10.64
N TRP A 380 8.49 -5.83 -9.46
CA TRP A 380 9.90 -5.73 -9.08
C TRP A 380 10.54 -7.12 -8.98
N ALA A 381 9.88 -8.07 -8.33
CA ALA A 381 10.40 -9.41 -8.12
C ALA A 381 10.51 -10.24 -9.41
N ILE A 382 9.49 -10.17 -10.27
CA ILE A 382 9.38 -10.97 -11.51
C ILE A 382 9.97 -10.23 -12.71
N GLY A 383 9.76 -8.92 -12.80
CA GLY A 383 10.04 -8.11 -13.97
C GLY A 383 11.12 -7.04 -13.79
N GLY A 384 11.81 -6.98 -12.65
CA GLY A 384 12.89 -6.02 -12.41
C GLY A 384 12.44 -4.55 -12.41
N LEU A 385 11.16 -4.25 -12.16
CA LEU A 385 10.66 -2.89 -12.06
C LEU A 385 11.42 -2.13 -10.96
N HIS A 386 11.91 -0.92 -11.23
CA HIS A 386 12.71 -0.11 -10.33
C HIS A 386 14.05 -0.75 -9.88
N ASP A 387 14.49 -1.81 -10.56
CA ASP A 387 15.75 -2.50 -10.31
C ASP A 387 16.70 -2.36 -11.51
N ARG A 388 17.90 -2.87 -11.38
CA ARG A 388 18.92 -2.95 -12.43
C ARG A 388 19.05 -4.39 -12.95
N ALA A 389 19.70 -4.56 -14.09
CA ALA A 389 20.11 -5.86 -14.59
C ALA A 389 21.20 -6.48 -13.70
N PHE A 390 21.12 -7.79 -13.49
CA PHE A 390 22.07 -8.63 -12.77
C PHE A 390 22.79 -9.59 -13.76
N ALA A 391 23.55 -10.55 -13.23
CA ALA A 391 24.14 -11.61 -14.03
C ALA A 391 23.04 -12.43 -14.71
N ASP A 392 23.33 -12.86 -15.93
CA ASP A 392 22.40 -13.62 -16.78
C ASP A 392 22.36 -15.10 -16.37
N TYR A 393 21.17 -15.65 -16.22
CA TYR A 393 20.95 -17.03 -15.83
C TYR A 393 19.80 -17.66 -16.62
N PRO A 394 19.83 -18.98 -16.84
CA PRO A 394 18.70 -19.67 -17.45
C PRO A 394 17.38 -19.36 -16.71
N VAL A 395 16.27 -19.31 -17.47
CA VAL A 395 14.89 -19.06 -17.04
C VAL A 395 14.64 -17.64 -16.56
N THR A 396 15.51 -17.10 -15.69
CA THR A 396 15.30 -15.79 -15.05
C THR A 396 15.99 -14.64 -15.76
N GLY A 397 16.86 -14.94 -16.72
CA GLY A 397 17.69 -13.96 -17.39
C GLY A 397 18.43 -13.06 -16.39
N LYS A 398 18.41 -11.77 -16.63
CA LYS A 398 19.07 -10.75 -15.79
C LYS A 398 18.24 -10.30 -14.58
N ILE A 399 17.14 -10.98 -14.28
CA ILE A 399 16.38 -10.70 -13.04
C ILE A 399 17.15 -11.24 -11.84
N ARG A 400 17.23 -10.45 -10.77
CA ARG A 400 17.91 -10.85 -9.53
C ARG A 400 17.36 -12.15 -8.97
N ARG A 401 18.18 -13.17 -8.84
CA ARG A 401 17.78 -14.47 -8.27
C ARG A 401 17.81 -14.47 -6.74
N MET A 402 16.96 -15.32 -6.15
CA MET A 402 16.99 -15.69 -4.74
C MET A 402 16.92 -17.22 -4.64
N THR A 403 17.99 -17.85 -4.17
CA THR A 403 18.04 -19.31 -4.04
C THR A 403 17.81 -19.76 -2.59
N TYR A 404 17.27 -20.96 -2.39
CA TYR A 404 17.12 -21.56 -1.06
C TYR A 404 18.45 -21.57 -0.28
N ASP A 405 19.55 -21.98 -0.94
CA ASP A 405 20.86 -22.02 -0.28
C ASP A 405 21.36 -20.65 0.15
N SER A 406 21.08 -19.59 -0.64
CA SER A 406 21.44 -18.23 -0.26
C SER A 406 20.63 -17.75 0.94
N MET A 407 19.38 -18.17 1.05
CA MET A 407 18.52 -17.87 2.19
C MET A 407 18.98 -18.60 3.45
N LYS A 408 19.24 -19.92 3.32
CA LYS A 408 19.71 -20.78 4.42
C LYS A 408 21.05 -20.32 5.00
N ARG A 409 21.95 -19.79 4.16
CA ARG A 409 23.25 -19.25 4.65
C ARG A 409 23.12 -17.98 5.47
N LYS A 410 22.03 -17.22 5.27
CA LYS A 410 21.83 -15.92 5.90
C LYS A 410 20.98 -15.98 7.15
N TYR A 411 20.03 -16.91 7.21
CA TYR A 411 18.98 -16.95 8.21
C TYR A 411 18.73 -18.38 8.70
N ASP A 412 18.36 -18.53 9.97
CA ASP A 412 17.81 -19.77 10.48
C ASP A 412 16.39 -19.98 9.94
N LEU A 413 16.29 -20.74 8.85
CA LEU A 413 15.01 -21.02 8.22
C LEU A 413 14.28 -22.21 8.85
N PHE A 414 14.97 -23.00 9.67
CA PHE A 414 14.39 -24.23 10.23
C PHE A 414 13.17 -23.93 11.10
N SER A 415 13.31 -23.00 12.03
CA SER A 415 12.24 -22.58 12.93
C SER A 415 11.04 -22.00 12.17
N TYR A 416 11.31 -21.23 11.10
CA TYR A 416 10.26 -20.68 10.25
C TYR A 416 9.52 -21.79 9.48
N ILE A 417 10.23 -22.71 8.83
CA ILE A 417 9.62 -23.83 8.07
C ILE A 417 8.83 -24.77 9.00
N LYS A 418 9.31 -24.97 10.22
CA LYS A 418 8.60 -25.82 11.20
C LYS A 418 7.29 -25.20 11.69
N LYS A 419 7.22 -23.87 11.72
CA LYS A 419 6.03 -23.14 12.20
C LYS A 419 4.86 -23.23 11.22
N TYR A 420 5.15 -23.25 9.93
CA TYR A 420 4.17 -23.22 8.86
C TYR A 420 4.17 -24.51 8.01
#